data_a223dd10493b3b4c5b951fd416b9e985
#
_entry.id   a223dd10493b3b4c5b951fd416b9e985
#
_cell.length_a   1.000
_cell.length_b   1.000
_cell.length_c   1.000
_cell.angle_alpha   90.00
_cell.angle_beta   90.00
_cell.angle_gamma   90.00
#
_symmetry.space_group_name_H-M   'P 1'
#
loop_
_entity.id
_entity.type
_entity.pdbx_description
1 polymer ?
#
loop_
_entity_poly.entity_id
_entity_poly.type
_entity_poly.pdbx_seq_one_letter_code
_entity_poly.pdbx_strand_id
1 'polypeptide(L)'
;MDKRRWGQWILLAVVCLSFSIGESYAQKNDFANLRRYSKENAALPQATKKDKRVIFMGNSITEGWVRTHPDFFKSNGYIGRGISGQTSYQFLLRFREDVINLSPALVVINAGTNDVAENTQAYNEDYTFGNIVSMAELAKANKIKVILTSVLPAAAFKWRMEIKDVPQKIKSLNDRIEAYAKANKIPFVNYYKAMVVDENQALNPQYTKDGVHPTSEGYEIMEPLIKNAIEKAL
;
A
#
# COMPACT_ATOMS: atom_id res chain seq x y z
N MET A 1 46.29 -22.22 37.46
CA MET A 1 45.33 -21.71 36.43
C MET A 1 43.96 -21.61 37.07
N ASP A 2 43.45 -20.40 37.24
CA ASP A 2 42.29 -20.10 38.08
C ASP A 2 41.00 -20.47 37.43
N LYS A 3 40.29 -21.45 37.95
CA LYS A 3 39.01 -21.95 37.47
C LYS A 3 37.90 -20.88 37.43
N ARG A 4 38.09 -19.77 38.18
CA ARG A 4 37.14 -18.65 38.23
C ARG A 4 37.15 -17.78 36.94
N ARG A 5 38.27 -17.73 36.22
CA ARG A 5 38.37 -16.91 34.99
C ARG A 5 37.66 -17.58 33.80
N TRP A 6 37.55 -18.88 33.74
CA TRP A 6 36.87 -19.60 32.66
C TRP A 6 35.34 -19.44 32.70
N GLY A 7 34.78 -19.39 33.92
CA GLY A 7 33.33 -19.16 34.08
C GLY A 7 32.86 -17.78 33.60
N GLN A 8 33.69 -16.75 33.77
CA GLN A 8 33.35 -15.39 33.33
C GLN A 8 33.34 -15.24 31.80
N TRP A 9 34.23 -15.91 31.10
CA TRP A 9 34.28 -15.85 29.63
C TRP A 9 33.14 -16.63 28.99
N ILE A 10 32.71 -17.72 29.57
CA ILE A 10 31.53 -18.48 29.08
C ILE A 10 30.25 -17.70 29.30
N LEU A 11 30.12 -17.00 30.44
CA LEU A 11 28.94 -16.15 30.69
C LEU A 11 28.84 -14.96 29.73
N LEU A 12 29.98 -14.31 29.44
CA LEU A 12 30.05 -13.21 28.47
C LEU A 12 29.73 -13.68 27.03
N ALA A 13 30.22 -14.86 26.65
CA ALA A 13 29.93 -15.41 25.31
C ALA A 13 28.44 -15.78 25.13
N VAL A 14 27.80 -16.32 26.17
CA VAL A 14 26.37 -16.66 26.13
C VAL A 14 25.50 -15.40 26.11
N VAL A 15 25.86 -14.36 26.83
CA VAL A 15 25.13 -13.08 26.82
C VAL A 15 25.26 -12.38 25.47
N CYS A 16 26.45 -12.38 24.84
CA CYS A 16 26.62 -11.80 23.51
C CYS A 16 25.87 -12.56 22.41
N LEU A 17 25.80 -13.89 22.51
CA LEU A 17 25.03 -14.73 21.56
C LEU A 17 23.52 -14.51 21.69
N SER A 18 22.99 -14.33 22.91
CA SER A 18 21.57 -14.07 23.11
C SER A 18 21.13 -12.70 22.59
N PHE A 19 21.97 -11.66 22.66
CA PHE A 19 21.66 -10.36 22.08
C PHE A 19 21.62 -10.38 20.55
N SER A 20 22.55 -11.08 19.91
CA SER A 20 22.58 -11.21 18.44
C SER A 20 21.39 -12.02 17.88
N ILE A 21 20.93 -13.03 18.61
CA ILE A 21 19.77 -13.83 18.23
C ILE A 21 18.48 -13.01 18.40
N GLY A 22 18.35 -12.21 19.46
CA GLY A 22 17.17 -11.36 19.70
C GLY A 22 16.94 -10.32 18.61
N GLU A 23 17.98 -9.61 18.14
CA GLU A 23 17.87 -8.65 17.04
C GLU A 23 17.51 -9.32 15.70
N SER A 24 18.07 -10.49 15.42
CA SER A 24 17.77 -11.24 14.19
C SER A 24 16.31 -11.72 14.15
N TYR A 25 15.72 -12.14 15.27
CA TYR A 25 14.32 -12.54 15.35
C TYR A 25 13.35 -11.34 15.28
N ALA A 26 13.68 -10.23 15.92
CA ALA A 26 12.86 -9.03 15.85
C ALA A 26 12.79 -8.46 14.42
N GLN A 27 13.86 -8.54 13.64
CA GLN A 27 13.90 -8.06 12.26
C GLN A 27 13.15 -8.98 11.30
N LYS A 28 13.08 -10.29 11.57
CA LYS A 28 12.34 -11.27 10.75
C LYS A 28 10.82 -11.19 10.94
N ASN A 29 10.32 -10.58 11.99
CA ASN A 29 8.91 -10.59 12.36
C ASN A 29 8.17 -9.25 12.11
N ASP A 30 8.81 -8.26 11.45
CA ASP A 30 8.11 -7.03 11.02
C ASP A 30 7.33 -7.30 9.71
N PHE A 31 6.31 -8.14 9.81
CA PHE A 31 5.49 -8.55 8.66
C PHE A 31 4.89 -7.37 7.91
N ALA A 32 4.51 -6.32 8.60
CA ALA A 32 3.94 -5.11 8.00
C ALA A 32 5.00 -4.11 7.52
N ASN A 33 6.29 -4.35 7.83
CA ASN A 33 7.40 -3.44 7.55
C ASN A 33 7.16 -2.03 8.14
N LEU A 34 6.79 -1.98 9.41
CA LEU A 34 6.50 -0.74 10.15
C LEU A 34 7.69 0.22 10.20
N ARG A 35 8.90 -0.31 10.09
CA ARG A 35 10.13 0.48 10.09
C ARG A 35 10.35 1.26 8.80
N ARG A 36 9.71 0.87 7.67
CA ARG A 36 9.96 1.41 6.33
C ARG A 36 9.84 2.93 6.29
N TYR A 37 8.81 3.48 6.90
CA TYR A 37 8.52 4.91 6.90
C TYR A 37 8.68 5.57 8.27
N SER A 38 9.16 4.85 9.29
CA SER A 38 9.21 5.36 10.66
C SER A 38 10.01 6.66 10.82
N LYS A 39 11.15 6.78 10.14
CA LYS A 39 11.98 7.99 10.16
C LYS A 39 11.32 9.16 9.44
N GLU A 40 10.80 8.91 8.26
CA GLU A 40 10.07 9.91 7.46
C GLU A 40 8.79 10.37 8.18
N ASN A 41 8.06 9.44 8.82
CA ASN A 41 6.88 9.77 9.60
C ASN A 41 7.22 10.66 10.80
N ALA A 42 8.30 10.33 11.53
CA ALA A 42 8.76 11.12 12.66
C ALA A 42 9.29 12.52 12.28
N ALA A 43 9.81 12.67 11.05
CA ALA A 43 10.31 13.95 10.54
C ALA A 43 9.20 14.87 9.99
N LEU A 44 7.98 14.36 9.78
CA LEU A 44 6.87 15.19 9.30
C LEU A 44 6.45 16.20 10.36
N PRO A 45 6.25 17.47 10.01
CA PRO A 45 5.70 18.45 10.94
C PRO A 45 4.32 18.02 11.41
N GLN A 46 3.95 18.39 12.63
CA GLN A 46 2.61 18.14 13.14
C GLN A 46 1.58 18.81 12.21
N ALA A 47 0.60 18.04 11.75
CA ALA A 47 -0.46 18.56 10.88
C ALA A 47 -1.34 19.56 11.63
N THR A 48 -1.64 20.69 11.02
CA THR A 48 -2.60 21.67 11.52
C THR A 48 -3.94 21.52 10.82
N LYS A 49 -4.99 22.13 11.33
CA LYS A 49 -6.33 22.12 10.68
C LYS A 49 -6.35 22.73 9.28
N LYS A 50 -5.35 23.55 8.94
CA LYS A 50 -5.22 24.19 7.62
C LYS A 50 -4.50 23.30 6.61
N ASP A 51 -3.77 22.30 7.08
CA ASP A 51 -3.00 21.42 6.22
C ASP A 51 -3.93 20.45 5.50
N LYS A 52 -3.92 20.51 4.19
CA LYS A 52 -4.63 19.56 3.34
C LYS A 52 -3.75 18.36 2.99
N ARG A 53 -3.07 17.79 4.01
CA ARG A 53 -2.21 16.62 3.83
C ARG A 53 -3.01 15.48 3.24
N VAL A 54 -2.49 14.88 2.17
CA VAL A 54 -3.07 13.70 1.52
C VAL A 54 -2.06 12.57 1.56
N ILE A 55 -2.48 11.42 2.06
CA ILE A 55 -1.68 10.19 2.08
C ILE A 55 -2.13 9.26 0.97
N PHE A 56 -1.18 8.72 0.21
CA PHE A 56 -1.41 7.65 -0.76
C PHE A 56 -0.94 6.32 -0.17
N MET A 57 -1.87 5.52 0.31
CA MET A 57 -1.63 4.18 0.85
C MET A 57 -1.65 3.14 -0.25
N GLY A 58 -0.59 2.36 -0.41
CA GLY A 58 -0.52 1.40 -1.50
C GLY A 58 0.70 0.47 -1.47
N ASN A 59 0.91 -0.19 -2.60
CA ASN A 59 1.98 -1.15 -2.84
C ASN A 59 3.09 -0.58 -3.77
N SER A 60 3.70 -1.45 -4.60
CA SER A 60 4.73 -1.07 -5.59
C SER A 60 4.23 -0.03 -6.61
N ILE A 61 2.95 -0.03 -6.94
CA ILE A 61 2.37 0.96 -7.86
C ILE A 61 2.45 2.36 -7.23
N THR A 62 2.10 2.51 -5.97
CA THR A 62 2.24 3.79 -5.25
C THR A 62 3.71 4.16 -4.99
N GLU A 63 4.55 3.20 -4.59
CA GLU A 63 5.98 3.43 -4.38
C GLU A 63 6.68 3.84 -5.68
N GLY A 64 6.35 3.17 -6.78
CA GLY A 64 6.85 3.47 -8.13
C GLY A 64 6.40 4.85 -8.59
N TRP A 65 5.17 5.25 -8.31
CA TRP A 65 4.64 6.56 -8.67
C TRP A 65 5.43 7.70 -8.02
N VAL A 66 5.65 7.63 -6.71
CA VAL A 66 6.48 8.62 -5.99
C VAL A 66 7.89 8.72 -6.60
N ARG A 67 8.48 7.58 -6.96
CA ARG A 67 9.82 7.54 -7.55
C ARG A 67 9.87 8.09 -8.97
N THR A 68 8.85 7.81 -9.78
CA THR A 68 8.81 8.19 -11.20
C THR A 68 8.33 9.63 -11.39
N HIS A 69 7.37 10.07 -10.57
CA HIS A 69 6.77 11.40 -10.63
C HIS A 69 6.86 12.14 -9.26
N PRO A 70 8.08 12.37 -8.73
CA PRO A 70 8.25 13.01 -7.43
C PRO A 70 7.65 14.42 -7.37
N ASP A 71 7.66 15.14 -8.49
CA ASP A 71 7.11 16.50 -8.57
C ASP A 71 5.60 16.54 -8.43
N PHE A 72 4.89 15.51 -8.93
CA PHE A 72 3.45 15.39 -8.71
C PHE A 72 3.12 15.32 -7.22
N PHE A 73 3.86 14.55 -6.46
CA PHE A 73 3.66 14.45 -5.01
C PHE A 73 4.08 15.74 -4.30
N LYS A 74 5.27 16.24 -4.59
CA LYS A 74 5.85 17.41 -3.92
C LYS A 74 5.04 18.69 -4.16
N SER A 75 4.67 18.96 -5.41
CA SER A 75 3.96 20.19 -5.77
C SER A 75 2.53 20.25 -5.22
N ASN A 76 1.90 19.10 -4.96
CA ASN A 76 0.57 19.00 -4.39
C ASN A 76 0.56 18.74 -2.87
N GLY A 77 1.72 18.60 -2.22
CA GLY A 77 1.82 18.26 -0.80
C GLY A 77 1.33 16.84 -0.47
N TYR A 78 1.39 15.92 -1.45
CA TYR A 78 0.99 14.53 -1.27
C TYR A 78 2.12 13.71 -0.69
N ILE A 79 1.77 12.69 0.10
CA ILE A 79 2.73 11.80 0.77
C ILE A 79 2.42 10.37 0.35
N GLY A 80 3.37 9.74 -0.34
CA GLY A 80 3.26 8.33 -0.69
C GLY A 80 3.68 7.43 0.47
N ARG A 81 2.89 6.39 0.70
CA ARG A 81 3.14 5.32 1.66
C ARG A 81 2.94 3.96 0.97
N GLY A 82 3.57 3.82 -0.20
CA GLY A 82 3.62 2.58 -0.95
C GLY A 82 4.76 1.68 -0.49
N ILE A 83 4.53 0.38 -0.35
CA ILE A 83 5.58 -0.62 -0.10
C ILE A 83 5.40 -1.77 -1.08
N SER A 84 6.43 -2.01 -1.90
CA SER A 84 6.42 -3.06 -2.93
C SER A 84 6.09 -4.44 -2.36
N GLY A 85 5.28 -5.20 -3.08
CA GLY A 85 4.91 -6.57 -2.73
C GLY A 85 3.84 -6.70 -1.65
N GLN A 86 3.50 -5.64 -0.92
CA GLN A 86 2.53 -5.72 0.17
C GLN A 86 1.09 -5.91 -0.29
N THR A 87 0.34 -6.66 0.51
CA THR A 87 -1.08 -6.95 0.40
C THR A 87 -1.92 -6.07 1.34
N SER A 88 -3.24 -6.12 1.20
CA SER A 88 -4.17 -5.40 2.06
C SER A 88 -4.03 -5.73 3.55
N TYR A 89 -3.59 -6.95 3.89
CA TYR A 89 -3.33 -7.38 5.28
C TYR A 89 -2.21 -6.54 5.91
N GLN A 90 -1.12 -6.36 5.19
CA GLN A 90 0.01 -5.57 5.66
C GLN A 90 -0.34 -4.08 5.70
N PHE A 91 -1.16 -3.58 4.76
CA PHE A 91 -1.66 -2.21 4.79
C PHE A 91 -2.48 -1.95 6.06
N LEU A 92 -3.41 -2.84 6.40
CA LEU A 92 -4.23 -2.70 7.60
C LEU A 92 -3.38 -2.64 8.86
N LEU A 93 -2.35 -3.50 8.98
CA LEU A 93 -1.44 -3.51 10.13
C LEU A 93 -0.65 -2.20 10.29
N ARG A 94 -0.20 -1.58 9.18
CA ARG A 94 0.57 -0.33 9.22
C ARG A 94 -0.28 0.93 9.05
N PHE A 95 -1.60 0.79 8.91
CA PHE A 95 -2.51 1.90 8.62
C PHE A 95 -2.48 2.98 9.71
N ARG A 96 -2.34 2.58 10.97
CA ARG A 96 -2.21 3.53 12.08
C ARG A 96 -0.95 4.37 11.96
N GLU A 97 0.21 3.72 11.75
CA GLU A 97 1.51 4.41 11.74
C GLU A 97 1.69 5.28 10.48
N ASP A 98 1.26 4.78 9.33
CA ASP A 98 1.52 5.41 8.04
C ASP A 98 0.39 6.34 7.56
N VAL A 99 -0.77 6.32 8.24
CA VAL A 99 -1.92 7.17 7.91
C VAL A 99 -2.45 7.91 9.12
N ILE A 100 -3.01 7.20 10.11
CA ILE A 100 -3.78 7.84 11.19
C ILE A 100 -2.90 8.80 12.01
N ASN A 101 -1.71 8.34 12.43
CA ASN A 101 -0.78 9.12 13.26
C ASN A 101 -0.22 10.35 12.52
N LEU A 102 -0.30 10.39 11.18
CA LEU A 102 0.11 11.53 10.37
C LEU A 102 -0.97 12.60 10.23
N SER A 103 -2.17 12.34 10.78
CA SER A 103 -3.31 13.26 10.81
C SER A 103 -3.62 13.90 9.45
N PRO A 104 -3.78 13.14 8.36
CA PRO A 104 -4.07 13.70 7.05
C PRO A 104 -5.52 14.19 6.98
N ALA A 105 -5.79 15.12 6.07
CA ALA A 105 -7.15 15.51 5.71
C ALA A 105 -7.84 14.41 4.87
N LEU A 106 -7.04 13.65 4.09
CA LEU A 106 -7.56 12.63 3.18
C LEU A 106 -6.54 11.50 2.98
N VAL A 107 -7.03 10.27 2.83
CA VAL A 107 -6.26 9.11 2.39
C VAL A 107 -6.82 8.55 1.08
N VAL A 108 -5.93 8.29 0.13
CA VAL A 108 -6.21 7.50 -1.09
C VAL A 108 -5.74 6.08 -0.82
N ILE A 109 -6.62 5.09 -1.01
CA ILE A 109 -6.31 3.67 -0.79
C ILE A 109 -6.34 2.94 -2.13
N ASN A 110 -5.16 2.42 -2.56
CA ASN A 110 -5.02 1.55 -3.72
C ASN A 110 -4.50 0.18 -3.27
N ALA A 111 -5.38 -0.81 -3.16
CA ALA A 111 -5.11 -2.12 -2.59
C ALA A 111 -5.76 -3.23 -3.42
N GLY A 112 -5.17 -4.44 -3.41
CA GLY A 112 -5.74 -5.64 -4.02
C GLY A 112 -4.84 -6.35 -5.04
N THR A 113 -3.95 -5.64 -5.74
CA THR A 113 -3.09 -6.25 -6.78
C THR A 113 -2.30 -7.44 -6.23
N ASN A 114 -1.60 -7.25 -5.13
CA ASN A 114 -0.75 -8.29 -4.53
C ASN A 114 -1.55 -9.34 -3.74
N ASP A 115 -2.77 -9.01 -3.35
CA ASP A 115 -3.72 -9.97 -2.78
C ASP A 115 -4.13 -10.98 -3.86
N VAL A 116 -4.55 -10.49 -5.04
CA VAL A 116 -4.87 -11.34 -6.19
C VAL A 116 -3.67 -12.14 -6.67
N ALA A 117 -2.44 -11.56 -6.57
CA ALA A 117 -1.19 -12.25 -6.86
C ALA A 117 -0.75 -13.22 -5.76
N GLU A 118 -1.50 -13.36 -4.67
CA GLU A 118 -1.22 -14.29 -3.56
C GLU A 118 0.17 -14.11 -2.95
N ASN A 119 0.64 -12.87 -2.83
CA ASN A 119 2.00 -12.60 -2.34
C ASN A 119 2.23 -12.98 -0.88
N THR A 120 1.19 -13.06 -0.07
CA THR A 120 1.30 -13.45 1.35
C THR A 120 0.55 -14.73 1.68
N GLN A 121 -0.56 -14.99 1.00
CA GLN A 121 -1.43 -16.15 1.22
C GLN A 121 -2.35 -16.34 0.01
N ALA A 122 -3.03 -17.48 -0.08
CA ALA A 122 -4.04 -17.74 -1.10
C ALA A 122 -5.08 -16.61 -1.14
N TYR A 123 -5.47 -16.20 -2.35
CA TYR A 123 -6.43 -15.12 -2.52
C TYR A 123 -7.80 -15.49 -1.94
N ASN A 124 -8.27 -14.62 -1.09
CA ASN A 124 -9.65 -14.64 -0.60
C ASN A 124 -10.23 -13.24 -0.76
N GLU A 125 -11.22 -13.12 -1.64
CA GLU A 125 -11.83 -11.83 -1.98
C GLU A 125 -12.53 -11.18 -0.79
N ASP A 126 -13.21 -11.98 0.06
CA ASP A 126 -13.91 -11.45 1.23
C ASP A 126 -12.95 -10.82 2.24
N TYR A 127 -11.80 -11.46 2.46
CA TYR A 127 -10.78 -10.93 3.36
C TYR A 127 -10.10 -9.69 2.77
N THR A 128 -9.74 -9.72 1.48
CA THR A 128 -9.14 -8.58 0.80
C THR A 128 -10.06 -7.37 0.84
N PHE A 129 -11.32 -7.58 0.46
CA PHE A 129 -12.36 -6.54 0.51
C PHE A 129 -12.60 -6.07 1.95
N GLY A 130 -12.70 -6.98 2.92
CA GLY A 130 -12.86 -6.67 4.33
C GLY A 130 -11.73 -5.79 4.89
N ASN A 131 -10.47 -6.04 4.49
CA ASN A 131 -9.33 -5.20 4.87
C ASN A 131 -9.46 -3.78 4.30
N ILE A 132 -9.91 -3.64 3.03
CA ILE A 132 -10.13 -2.33 2.40
C ILE A 132 -11.25 -1.56 3.13
N VAL A 133 -12.35 -2.24 3.44
CA VAL A 133 -13.46 -1.67 4.22
C VAL A 133 -12.97 -1.22 5.59
N SER A 134 -12.24 -2.08 6.31
CA SER A 134 -11.69 -1.76 7.63
C SER A 134 -10.80 -0.51 7.61
N MET A 135 -9.93 -0.36 6.60
CA MET A 135 -9.12 0.84 6.46
C MET A 135 -9.97 2.09 6.21
N ALA A 136 -11.02 1.99 5.39
CA ALA A 136 -11.94 3.10 5.14
C ALA A 136 -12.72 3.49 6.41
N GLU A 137 -13.17 2.52 7.20
CA GLU A 137 -13.85 2.75 8.47
C GLU A 137 -12.93 3.34 9.52
N LEU A 138 -11.69 2.84 9.64
CA LEU A 138 -10.66 3.40 10.51
C LEU A 138 -10.35 4.87 10.17
N ALA A 139 -10.23 5.18 8.87
CA ALA A 139 -10.03 6.56 8.42
C ALA A 139 -11.20 7.46 8.84
N LYS A 140 -12.44 7.04 8.55
CA LYS A 140 -13.66 7.78 8.93
C LYS A 140 -13.77 7.98 10.44
N ALA A 141 -13.50 6.95 11.25
CA ALA A 141 -13.51 7.04 12.71
C ALA A 141 -12.50 8.07 13.25
N ASN A 142 -11.40 8.30 12.51
CA ASN A 142 -10.40 9.32 12.81
C ASN A 142 -10.62 10.65 12.05
N LYS A 143 -11.81 10.86 11.46
CA LYS A 143 -12.18 12.08 10.71
C LYS A 143 -11.32 12.35 9.48
N ILE A 144 -10.73 11.32 8.92
CA ILE A 144 -9.95 11.36 7.69
C ILE A 144 -10.88 11.04 6.51
N LYS A 145 -10.93 11.91 5.50
CA LYS A 145 -11.66 11.63 4.27
C LYS A 145 -11.00 10.49 3.50
N VAL A 146 -11.77 9.74 2.75
CA VAL A 146 -11.30 8.56 2.01
C VAL A 146 -11.61 8.71 0.54
N ILE A 147 -10.66 8.34 -0.31
CA ILE A 147 -10.88 7.99 -1.70
C ILE A 147 -10.46 6.54 -1.88
N LEU A 148 -11.34 5.73 -2.44
CA LEU A 148 -11.02 4.37 -2.87
C LEU A 148 -10.73 4.38 -4.37
N THR A 149 -9.79 3.52 -4.78
CA THR A 149 -9.46 3.38 -6.21
C THR A 149 -9.66 1.95 -6.66
N SER A 150 -9.88 1.76 -7.96
CA SER A 150 -9.82 0.42 -8.52
C SER A 150 -8.41 -0.16 -8.44
N VAL A 151 -8.30 -1.48 -8.34
CA VAL A 151 -7.11 -2.24 -8.72
C VAL A 151 -6.89 -2.03 -10.23
N LEU A 152 -5.64 -1.86 -10.64
CA LEU A 152 -5.31 -1.71 -12.06
C LEU A 152 -5.54 -3.04 -12.81
N PRO A 153 -5.81 -3.01 -14.12
CA PRO A 153 -5.94 -4.23 -14.90
C PRO A 153 -4.62 -5.01 -14.94
N ALA A 154 -4.71 -6.34 -14.97
CA ALA A 154 -3.59 -7.23 -15.24
C ALA A 154 -4.12 -8.54 -15.82
N ALA A 155 -3.51 -9.05 -16.90
CA ALA A 155 -3.89 -10.35 -17.47
C ALA A 155 -3.27 -11.52 -16.68
N ALA A 156 -2.08 -11.32 -16.13
CA ALA A 156 -1.33 -12.30 -15.34
C ALA A 156 -0.23 -11.59 -14.53
N PHE A 157 0.34 -12.31 -13.57
CA PHE A 157 1.51 -11.86 -12.81
C PHE A 157 2.74 -12.69 -13.23
N LYS A 158 3.76 -12.08 -13.82
CA LYS A 158 4.94 -12.80 -14.31
C LYS A 158 5.71 -13.55 -13.21
N TRP A 159 5.59 -13.11 -11.96
CA TRP A 159 6.22 -13.76 -10.80
C TRP A 159 5.31 -14.84 -10.14
N ARG A 160 4.07 -15.00 -10.60
CA ARG A 160 3.07 -15.94 -10.09
C ARG A 160 2.20 -16.49 -11.24
N MET A 161 2.82 -17.11 -12.24
CA MET A 161 2.15 -17.60 -13.46
C MET A 161 1.14 -18.72 -13.20
N GLU A 162 1.20 -19.35 -12.04
CA GLU A 162 0.24 -20.36 -11.58
C GLU A 162 -1.13 -19.77 -11.21
N ILE A 163 -1.22 -18.48 -10.90
CA ILE A 163 -2.49 -17.83 -10.58
C ILE A 163 -3.35 -17.73 -11.83
N LYS A 164 -4.56 -18.26 -11.74
CA LYS A 164 -5.54 -18.27 -12.84
C LYS A 164 -6.62 -17.22 -12.60
N ASP A 165 -7.32 -16.88 -13.67
CA ASP A 165 -8.49 -15.98 -13.66
C ASP A 165 -8.19 -14.60 -13.04
N VAL A 166 -6.96 -14.09 -13.26
CA VAL A 166 -6.51 -12.80 -12.72
C VAL A 166 -7.43 -11.64 -13.12
N PRO A 167 -7.81 -11.47 -14.42
CA PRO A 167 -8.71 -10.40 -14.82
C PRO A 167 -10.09 -10.48 -14.14
N GLN A 168 -10.64 -11.69 -14.01
CA GLN A 168 -11.95 -11.90 -13.39
C GLN A 168 -11.92 -11.60 -11.90
N LYS A 169 -10.86 -12.01 -11.19
CA LYS A 169 -10.64 -11.70 -9.78
C LYS A 169 -10.51 -10.20 -9.56
N ILE A 170 -9.73 -9.50 -10.39
CA ILE A 170 -9.57 -8.04 -10.32
C ILE A 170 -10.91 -7.35 -10.57
N LYS A 171 -11.64 -7.78 -11.61
CA LYS A 171 -12.94 -7.18 -11.92
C LYS A 171 -13.94 -7.37 -10.79
N SER A 172 -14.07 -8.58 -10.25
CA SER A 172 -14.96 -8.89 -9.12
C SER A 172 -14.65 -8.02 -7.91
N LEU A 173 -13.38 -7.92 -7.52
CA LEU A 173 -12.96 -7.09 -6.41
C LEU A 173 -13.26 -5.60 -6.67
N ASN A 174 -13.01 -5.10 -7.88
CA ASN A 174 -13.30 -3.72 -8.25
C ASN A 174 -14.79 -3.40 -8.19
N ASP A 175 -15.65 -4.30 -8.68
CA ASP A 175 -17.11 -4.14 -8.62
C ASP A 175 -17.58 -4.00 -7.15
N ARG A 176 -17.01 -4.78 -6.23
CA ARG A 176 -17.33 -4.71 -4.79
C ARG A 176 -16.84 -3.40 -4.15
N ILE A 177 -15.61 -2.98 -4.48
CA ILE A 177 -15.05 -1.72 -3.95
C ILE A 177 -15.90 -0.53 -4.41
N GLU A 178 -16.28 -0.50 -5.70
CA GLU A 178 -17.11 0.55 -6.27
C GLU A 178 -18.51 0.59 -5.63
N ALA A 179 -19.14 -0.58 -5.49
CA ALA A 179 -20.44 -0.70 -4.83
C ALA A 179 -20.41 -0.20 -3.38
N TYR A 180 -19.39 -0.58 -2.61
CA TYR A 180 -19.18 -0.11 -1.24
C TYR A 180 -18.95 1.40 -1.18
N ALA A 181 -18.09 1.92 -2.06
CA ALA A 181 -17.81 3.34 -2.15
C ALA A 181 -19.08 4.14 -2.42
N LYS A 182 -19.88 3.71 -3.39
CA LYS A 182 -21.19 4.32 -3.73
C LYS A 182 -22.16 4.30 -2.56
N ALA A 183 -22.33 3.15 -1.91
CA ALA A 183 -23.24 2.99 -0.75
C ALA A 183 -22.84 3.88 0.44
N ASN A 184 -21.55 4.14 0.59
CA ASN A 184 -20.99 4.91 1.70
C ASN A 184 -20.65 6.37 1.35
N LYS A 185 -21.00 6.83 0.14
CA LYS A 185 -20.71 8.18 -0.38
C LYS A 185 -19.19 8.50 -0.33
N ILE A 186 -18.37 7.51 -0.59
CA ILE A 186 -16.91 7.63 -0.73
C ILE A 186 -16.59 7.86 -2.20
N PRO A 187 -15.79 8.87 -2.59
CA PRO A 187 -15.32 9.01 -3.95
C PRO A 187 -14.56 7.75 -4.40
N PHE A 188 -14.87 7.26 -5.61
CA PHE A 188 -14.19 6.13 -6.23
C PHE A 188 -13.52 6.58 -7.52
N VAL A 189 -12.22 6.29 -7.67
CA VAL A 189 -11.45 6.60 -8.87
C VAL A 189 -11.18 5.32 -9.64
N ASN A 190 -11.79 5.22 -10.81
CA ASN A 190 -11.70 4.03 -11.66
C ASN A 190 -10.51 4.10 -12.63
N TYR A 191 -9.31 3.79 -12.15
CA TYR A 191 -8.12 3.64 -12.99
C TYR A 191 -8.24 2.47 -13.96
N TYR A 192 -8.90 1.38 -13.53
CA TYR A 192 -9.09 0.21 -14.36
C TYR A 192 -9.69 0.58 -15.70
N LYS A 193 -10.81 1.30 -15.69
CA LYS A 193 -11.52 1.72 -16.90
C LYS A 193 -10.66 2.59 -17.83
N ALA A 194 -9.79 3.42 -17.27
CA ALA A 194 -8.93 4.33 -18.04
C ALA A 194 -7.72 3.62 -18.67
N MET A 195 -7.35 2.44 -18.15
CA MET A 195 -6.07 1.80 -18.47
C MET A 195 -6.21 0.38 -19.04
N VAL A 196 -7.40 -0.19 -19.07
CA VAL A 196 -7.66 -1.56 -19.57
C VAL A 196 -7.69 -1.59 -21.10
N VAL A 197 -7.24 -2.71 -21.70
CA VAL A 197 -7.57 -3.10 -23.08
C VAL A 197 -8.64 -4.20 -23.04
N ASP A 198 -9.67 -4.05 -23.88
CA ASP A 198 -10.89 -4.86 -23.79
C ASP A 198 -10.68 -6.35 -24.12
N GLU A 199 -9.82 -6.68 -25.09
CA GLU A 199 -9.67 -8.04 -25.63
C GLU A 199 -9.29 -9.08 -24.57
N ASN A 200 -8.42 -8.72 -23.62
CA ASN A 200 -7.92 -9.64 -22.57
C ASN A 200 -7.96 -9.06 -21.17
N GLN A 201 -8.59 -7.91 -21.00
CA GLN A 201 -8.69 -7.19 -19.73
C GLN A 201 -7.31 -6.87 -19.09
N ALA A 202 -6.29 -6.76 -19.93
CA ALA A 202 -4.91 -6.44 -19.53
C ALA A 202 -4.72 -4.94 -19.34
N LEU A 203 -3.67 -4.59 -18.62
CA LEU A 203 -3.14 -3.23 -18.63
C LEU A 203 -2.60 -2.88 -20.01
N ASN A 204 -3.01 -1.72 -20.56
CA ASN A 204 -2.62 -1.28 -21.88
C ASN A 204 -1.08 -1.28 -22.02
N PRO A 205 -0.52 -1.98 -23.02
CA PRO A 205 0.93 -2.08 -23.19
C PRO A 205 1.65 -0.74 -23.35
N GLN A 206 0.96 0.32 -23.73
CA GLN A 206 1.51 1.68 -23.75
C GLN A 206 1.81 2.21 -22.35
N TYR A 207 1.14 1.70 -21.33
CA TYR A 207 1.22 2.18 -19.94
C TYR A 207 2.04 1.25 -19.04
N THR A 208 2.57 0.14 -19.56
CA THR A 208 3.30 -0.84 -18.75
C THR A 208 4.35 -1.58 -19.57
N LYS A 209 5.42 -2.04 -18.92
CA LYS A 209 6.43 -2.94 -19.51
C LYS A 209 6.29 -4.39 -19.06
N ASP A 210 5.65 -4.62 -17.94
CA ASP A 210 5.52 -5.96 -17.33
C ASP A 210 4.09 -6.48 -17.23
N GLY A 211 3.11 -5.64 -17.61
CA GLY A 211 1.69 -5.97 -17.57
C GLY A 211 1.01 -5.63 -16.25
N VAL A 212 1.73 -5.01 -15.27
CA VAL A 212 1.22 -4.70 -13.93
C VAL A 212 1.59 -3.29 -13.46
N HIS A 213 2.87 -2.92 -13.58
CA HIS A 213 3.37 -1.64 -13.07
C HIS A 213 3.29 -0.56 -14.15
N PRO A 214 2.68 0.59 -13.85
CA PRO A 214 2.64 1.72 -14.78
C PRO A 214 4.04 2.25 -15.10
N THR A 215 4.23 2.66 -16.36
CA THR A 215 5.34 3.53 -16.79
C THR A 215 5.03 4.99 -16.44
N SER A 216 5.89 5.91 -16.83
CA SER A 216 5.64 7.36 -16.72
C SER A 216 4.31 7.73 -17.37
N GLU A 217 4.11 7.27 -18.60
CA GLU A 217 2.88 7.50 -19.38
C GLU A 217 1.65 6.92 -18.69
N GLY A 218 1.80 5.76 -18.03
CA GLY A 218 0.73 5.16 -17.23
C GLY A 218 0.35 6.02 -16.02
N TYR A 219 1.31 6.60 -15.31
CA TYR A 219 1.03 7.52 -14.22
C TYR A 219 0.41 8.83 -14.70
N GLU A 220 0.81 9.35 -15.86
CA GLU A 220 0.19 10.54 -16.48
C GLU A 220 -1.31 10.37 -16.74
N ILE A 221 -1.77 9.13 -17.01
CA ILE A 221 -3.21 8.83 -17.10
C ILE A 221 -3.88 8.85 -15.72
N MET A 222 -3.20 8.39 -14.66
CA MET A 222 -3.77 8.31 -13.31
C MET A 222 -3.87 9.68 -12.63
N GLU A 223 -2.90 10.56 -12.87
CA GLU A 223 -2.75 11.85 -12.17
C GLU A 223 -3.96 12.77 -12.27
N PRO A 224 -4.49 13.08 -13.45
CA PRO A 224 -5.66 13.98 -13.56
C PRO A 224 -6.90 13.40 -12.90
N LEU A 225 -7.07 12.08 -12.93
CA LEU A 225 -8.21 11.39 -12.32
C LEU A 225 -8.21 11.54 -10.81
N ILE A 226 -7.07 11.26 -10.18
CA ILE A 226 -6.97 11.34 -8.72
C ILE A 226 -6.94 12.78 -8.22
N LYS A 227 -6.24 13.68 -8.93
CA LYS A 227 -6.18 15.08 -8.57
C LYS A 227 -7.56 15.72 -8.54
N ASN A 228 -8.37 15.52 -9.58
CA ASN A 228 -9.75 15.99 -9.63
C ASN A 228 -10.62 15.42 -8.49
N ALA A 229 -10.43 14.13 -8.15
CA ALA A 229 -11.16 13.53 -7.04
C ALA A 229 -10.75 14.11 -5.67
N ILE A 230 -9.46 14.38 -5.46
CA ILE A 230 -8.94 15.01 -4.24
C ILE A 230 -9.46 16.44 -4.11
N GLU A 231 -9.39 17.24 -5.18
CA GLU A 231 -9.86 18.64 -5.20
C GLU A 231 -11.35 18.74 -4.86
N LYS A 232 -12.17 17.82 -5.37
CA LYS A 232 -13.61 17.75 -5.03
C LYS A 232 -13.89 17.27 -3.61
N ALA A 233 -12.99 16.47 -3.05
CA ALA A 233 -13.16 15.91 -1.72
C ALA A 233 -12.71 16.87 -0.61
N LEU A 234 -11.75 17.78 -0.85
CA LEU A 234 -11.16 18.72 0.13
C LEU A 234 -11.78 20.11 0.08
#